data_5ed077e09d05deff9ddc62cf39148e55
#
_entry.id   5ed077e09d05deff9ddc62cf39148e55
#
_cell.length_a   1.000
_cell.length_b   1.000
_cell.length_c   1.000
_cell.angle_alpha   90.00
_cell.angle_beta   90.00
_cell.angle_gamma   90.00
#
_symmetry.space_group_name_H-M   'P 1'
#
loop_
_entity.id
_entity.type
_entity.pdbx_description
1 polymer ?
#
loop_
_entity_poly.entity_id
_entity_poly.type
_entity_poly.pdbx_seq_one_letter_code
_entity_poly.pdbx_strand_id
1 'polypeptide(L)'
;ISATVPLLLMAAALASALLPDLDHPKSVLGQRLPWISKPLSRLFGHRGFTHSLLAVAAAVWGLDQSLAPDLLPAGIKDALIIGYLSHLLGDWLTPAGIPLFWPIKRRYRLPGWPLKSGGAIETGFCTLTLLAAGWWSGWQPMG
;
A
#
# COMPACT_ATOMS: atom_id res chain seq x y z
N ILE A 1 14.78 12.92 19.23
CA ILE A 1 13.95 12.77 18.03
C ILE A 1 12.52 13.02 18.49
N SER A 2 11.90 14.12 18.06
CA SER A 2 10.54 14.45 18.48
C SER A 2 9.59 13.33 18.00
N ALA A 3 8.64 12.93 18.84
CA ALA A 3 7.65 11.88 18.53
C ALA A 3 6.81 12.19 17.27
N THR A 4 6.87 13.41 16.77
CA THR A 4 6.17 13.86 15.55
C THR A 4 6.67 13.20 14.27
N VAL A 5 7.98 12.91 14.14
CA VAL A 5 8.55 12.31 12.92
C VAL A 5 8.06 10.87 12.71
N PRO A 6 8.13 9.95 13.69
CA PRO A 6 7.60 8.60 13.54
C PRO A 6 6.09 8.58 13.21
N LEU A 7 5.30 9.44 13.84
CA LEU A 7 3.87 9.54 13.54
C LEU A 7 3.60 10.00 12.11
N LEU A 8 4.40 10.94 11.60
CA LEU A 8 4.28 11.42 10.23
C LEU A 8 4.66 10.32 9.22
N LEU A 9 5.74 9.56 9.48
CA LEU A 9 6.14 8.42 8.65
C LEU A 9 5.07 7.33 8.62
N MET A 10 4.49 7.00 9.77
CA MET A 10 3.37 6.05 9.85
C MET A 10 2.16 6.53 9.08
N ALA A 11 1.77 7.80 9.23
CA ALA A 11 0.65 8.39 8.50
C ALA A 11 0.88 8.35 6.99
N ALA A 12 2.09 8.65 6.53
CA ALA A 12 2.47 8.59 5.13
C ALA A 12 2.39 7.15 4.58
N ALA A 13 2.91 6.17 5.31
CA ALA A 13 2.84 4.76 4.93
C ALA A 13 1.39 4.26 4.85
N LEU A 14 0.56 4.59 5.84
CA LEU A 14 -0.86 4.22 5.85
C LEU A 14 -1.64 4.89 4.71
N ALA A 15 -1.39 6.16 4.45
CA ALA A 15 -2.02 6.88 3.35
C ALA A 15 -1.66 6.27 1.99
N SER A 16 -0.38 5.95 1.77
CA SER A 16 0.08 5.35 0.52
C SER A 16 -0.39 3.91 0.34
N ALA A 17 -0.56 3.16 1.42
CA ALA A 17 -1.14 1.81 1.38
C ALA A 17 -2.60 1.79 0.87
N LEU A 18 -3.31 2.90 0.91
CA LEU A 18 -4.67 3.02 0.37
C LEU A 18 -4.71 3.45 -1.10
N LEU A 19 -3.60 3.96 -1.65
CA LEU A 19 -3.56 4.50 -3.02
C LEU A 19 -3.86 3.46 -4.11
N PRO A 20 -3.36 2.20 -4.05
CA PRO A 20 -3.69 1.21 -5.07
C PRO A 20 -5.20 0.98 -5.22
N ASP A 21 -5.94 1.03 -4.12
CA ASP A 21 -7.39 0.86 -4.07
C ASP A 21 -8.20 2.01 -4.69
N LEU A 22 -7.53 3.07 -5.14
CA LEU A 22 -8.20 4.20 -5.79
C LEU A 22 -8.85 3.80 -7.12
N ASP A 23 -8.36 2.74 -7.78
CA ASP A 23 -8.99 2.19 -8.98
C ASP A 23 -10.22 1.32 -8.68
N HIS A 24 -10.52 1.10 -7.38
CA HIS A 24 -11.67 0.31 -6.95
C HIS A 24 -12.80 1.20 -6.42
N PRO A 25 -13.90 1.41 -7.20
CA PRO A 25 -14.99 2.30 -6.79
C PRO A 25 -15.72 1.89 -5.50
N LYS A 26 -15.58 0.63 -5.07
CA LYS A 26 -16.19 0.10 -3.84
C LYS A 26 -15.23 0.07 -2.65
N SER A 27 -13.97 0.44 -2.83
CA SER A 27 -13.01 0.59 -1.71
C SER A 27 -13.37 1.81 -0.85
N VAL A 28 -12.78 1.87 0.35
CA VAL A 28 -12.99 3.02 1.25
C VAL A 28 -12.60 4.34 0.59
N LEU A 29 -11.45 4.34 -0.10
CA LEU A 29 -10.94 5.53 -0.79
C LEU A 29 -11.74 5.81 -2.08
N GLY A 30 -12.06 4.77 -2.83
CA GLY A 30 -12.83 4.88 -4.08
C GLY A 30 -14.25 5.42 -3.88
N GLN A 31 -14.89 5.08 -2.76
CA GLN A 31 -16.20 5.63 -2.40
C GLN A 31 -16.15 7.10 -2.00
N ARG A 32 -15.06 7.55 -1.39
CA ARG A 32 -14.85 8.95 -1.01
C ARG A 32 -14.45 9.83 -2.19
N LEU A 33 -13.79 9.25 -3.19
CA LEU A 33 -13.28 9.94 -4.38
C LEU A 33 -13.85 9.34 -5.68
N PRO A 34 -15.18 9.28 -5.85
CA PRO A 34 -15.81 8.59 -6.97
C PRO A 34 -15.48 9.23 -8.33
N TRP A 35 -15.17 10.51 -8.35
CA TRP A 35 -14.79 11.28 -9.54
C TRP A 35 -13.38 10.93 -10.05
N ILE A 36 -12.51 10.37 -9.21
CA ILE A 36 -11.22 9.78 -9.61
C ILE A 36 -11.37 8.28 -9.85
N SER A 37 -11.98 7.56 -8.92
CA SER A 37 -12.05 6.11 -8.91
C SER A 37 -12.80 5.55 -10.12
N LYS A 38 -13.92 6.15 -10.51
CA LYS A 38 -14.70 5.69 -11.67
C LYS A 38 -13.95 5.83 -13.01
N PRO A 39 -13.30 6.96 -13.34
CA PRO A 39 -12.48 7.06 -14.55
C PRO A 39 -11.29 6.10 -14.54
N LEU A 40 -10.56 6.00 -13.41
CA LEU A 40 -9.45 5.06 -13.28
C LEU A 40 -9.88 3.61 -13.53
N SER A 41 -10.97 3.21 -12.89
CA SER A 41 -11.53 1.85 -13.04
C SER A 41 -11.96 1.55 -14.49
N ARG A 42 -12.46 2.56 -15.21
CA ARG A 42 -12.84 2.41 -16.62
C ARG A 42 -11.64 2.30 -17.55
N LEU A 43 -10.58 3.05 -17.29
CA LEU A 43 -9.37 3.11 -18.14
C LEU A 43 -8.46 1.89 -17.92
N PHE A 44 -8.22 1.52 -16.70
CA PHE A 44 -7.23 0.51 -16.32
C PHE A 44 -7.84 -0.80 -15.81
N GLY A 45 -9.16 -0.82 -15.59
CA GLY A 45 -9.84 -1.93 -14.97
C GLY A 45 -9.63 -1.99 -13.45
N HIS A 46 -10.42 -2.80 -12.78
CA HIS A 46 -10.26 -3.05 -11.35
C HIS A 46 -9.02 -3.90 -11.09
N ARG A 47 -8.17 -3.46 -10.18
CA ARG A 47 -6.83 -4.05 -9.91
C ARG A 47 -6.00 -4.13 -11.20
N GLY A 48 -5.97 -3.03 -11.95
CA GLY A 48 -5.21 -2.89 -13.18
C GLY A 48 -3.82 -2.28 -12.95
N PHE A 49 -3.56 -1.14 -13.58
CA PHE A 49 -2.28 -0.43 -13.53
C PHE A 49 -1.79 -0.14 -12.09
N THR A 50 -2.68 0.34 -11.21
CA THR A 50 -2.34 0.70 -9.82
C THR A 50 -1.79 -0.47 -8.98
N HIS A 51 -2.12 -1.72 -9.35
CA HIS A 51 -1.63 -2.93 -8.68
C HIS A 51 -0.45 -3.59 -9.43
N SER A 52 0.37 -2.78 -10.11
CA SER A 52 1.51 -3.27 -10.89
C SER A 52 2.83 -2.65 -10.42
N LEU A 53 3.95 -3.33 -10.74
CA LEU A 53 5.29 -2.78 -10.52
C LEU A 53 5.54 -1.52 -11.35
N LEU A 54 4.87 -1.38 -12.49
CA LEU A 54 4.96 -0.17 -13.31
C LEU A 54 4.38 1.06 -12.59
N ALA A 55 3.27 0.88 -11.86
CA ALA A 55 2.71 1.96 -11.03
C ALA A 55 3.65 2.35 -9.89
N VAL A 56 4.31 1.38 -9.26
CA VAL A 56 5.35 1.65 -8.24
C VAL A 56 6.49 2.46 -8.84
N ALA A 57 7.02 2.02 -9.99
CA ALA A 57 8.11 2.73 -10.68
C ALA A 57 7.69 4.16 -11.07
N ALA A 58 6.49 4.34 -11.59
CA ALA A 58 5.94 5.66 -11.94
C ALA A 58 5.77 6.55 -10.71
N ALA A 59 5.30 5.99 -9.58
CA ALA A 59 5.16 6.72 -8.32
C ALA A 59 6.53 7.17 -7.78
N VAL A 60 7.52 6.26 -7.76
CA VAL A 60 8.90 6.59 -7.33
C VAL A 60 9.49 7.69 -8.22
N TRP A 61 9.38 7.52 -9.54
CA TRP A 61 9.88 8.52 -10.48
C TRP A 61 9.16 9.86 -10.31
N GLY A 62 7.84 9.86 -10.17
CA GLY A 62 7.06 11.07 -9.95
C GLY A 62 7.44 11.79 -8.64
N LEU A 63 7.69 11.05 -7.56
CA LEU A 63 8.17 11.61 -6.30
C LEU A 63 9.56 12.23 -6.46
N ASP A 64 10.45 11.60 -7.22
CA ASP A 64 11.79 12.13 -7.48
C ASP A 64 11.77 13.43 -8.29
N GLN A 65 10.82 13.57 -9.23
CA GLN A 65 10.71 14.77 -10.06
C GLN A 65 9.94 15.91 -9.37
N SER A 66 8.96 15.58 -8.53
CA SER A 66 8.01 16.56 -7.99
C SER A 66 8.47 17.17 -6.67
N LEU A 67 9.36 16.49 -5.94
CA LEU A 67 9.75 16.88 -4.60
C LEU A 67 11.22 17.27 -4.58
N ALA A 68 11.47 18.55 -4.28
CA ALA A 68 12.81 18.99 -3.94
C ALA A 68 13.33 18.16 -2.74
N PRO A 69 14.62 17.74 -2.76
CA PRO A 69 15.18 16.86 -1.73
C PRO A 69 14.96 17.36 -0.30
N ASP A 70 14.88 18.67 -0.11
CA ASP A 70 14.78 19.32 1.20
C ASP A 70 13.35 19.67 1.63
N LEU A 71 12.33 19.37 0.80
CA LEU A 71 10.94 19.78 1.07
C LEU A 71 10.25 18.83 2.04
N LEU A 72 10.66 17.57 2.08
CA LEU A 72 10.06 16.54 2.93
C LEU A 72 11.00 16.07 4.02
N PRO A 73 10.49 15.77 5.21
CA PRO A 73 11.26 15.10 6.26
C PRO A 73 11.94 13.83 5.74
N ALA A 74 13.15 13.58 6.19
CA ALA A 74 13.88 12.36 5.86
C ALA A 74 13.02 11.12 6.16
N GLY A 75 13.00 10.16 5.22
CA GLY A 75 12.26 8.91 5.33
C GLY A 75 10.81 8.95 4.84
N ILE A 76 10.21 10.11 4.55
CA ILE A 76 8.83 10.19 4.04
C ILE A 76 8.70 9.44 2.72
N LYS A 77 9.64 9.61 1.80
CA LYS A 77 9.64 8.90 0.52
C LYS A 77 9.66 7.39 0.72
N ASP A 78 10.53 6.90 1.60
CA ASP A 78 10.63 5.47 1.91
C ASP A 78 9.34 4.96 2.56
N ALA A 79 8.75 5.72 3.47
CA ALA A 79 7.48 5.39 4.10
C ALA A 79 6.34 5.27 3.07
N LEU A 80 6.25 6.19 2.09
CA LEU A 80 5.28 6.12 1.00
C LEU A 80 5.48 4.87 0.13
N ILE A 81 6.72 4.57 -0.23
CA ILE A 81 7.05 3.40 -1.06
C ILE A 81 6.72 2.11 -0.31
N ILE A 82 7.14 2.01 0.96
CA ILE A 82 6.88 0.83 1.81
C ILE A 82 5.38 0.60 1.98
N GLY A 83 4.61 1.66 2.25
CA GLY A 83 3.15 1.57 2.38
C GLY A 83 2.50 1.05 1.10
N TYR A 84 2.86 1.59 -0.05
CA TYR A 84 2.35 1.13 -1.35
C TYR A 84 2.70 -0.35 -1.62
N LEU A 85 3.96 -0.73 -1.43
CA LEU A 85 4.43 -2.10 -1.64
C LEU A 85 3.78 -3.09 -0.67
N SER A 86 3.53 -2.69 0.58
CA SER A 86 2.85 -3.54 1.56
C SER A 86 1.43 -3.92 1.13
N HIS A 87 0.69 -2.97 0.52
CA HIS A 87 -0.62 -3.24 -0.06
C HIS A 87 -0.52 -4.25 -1.22
N LEU A 88 0.40 -4.03 -2.16
CA LEU A 88 0.61 -4.95 -3.28
C LEU A 88 0.98 -6.35 -2.80
N LEU A 89 1.83 -6.45 -1.78
CA LEU A 89 2.21 -7.72 -1.17
C LEU A 89 0.98 -8.41 -0.55
N GLY A 90 0.15 -7.68 0.18
CA GLY A 90 -1.09 -8.19 0.73
C GLY A 90 -2.00 -8.78 -0.35
N ASP A 91 -2.22 -8.05 -1.43
CA ASP A 91 -3.05 -8.48 -2.55
C ASP A 91 -2.46 -9.66 -3.34
N TRP A 92 -1.14 -9.74 -3.46
CA TRP A 92 -0.46 -10.89 -4.06
C TRP A 92 -0.65 -12.18 -3.27
N LEU A 93 -0.80 -12.07 -1.96
CA LEU A 93 -1.12 -13.20 -1.06
C LEU A 93 -2.60 -13.62 -1.12
N THR A 94 -3.47 -12.83 -1.75
CA THR A 94 -4.89 -13.19 -1.90
C THR A 94 -5.13 -14.12 -3.08
N PRO A 95 -6.22 -14.92 -3.08
CA PRO A 95 -6.59 -15.77 -4.21
C PRO A 95 -6.83 -15.00 -5.51
N ALA A 96 -7.21 -13.73 -5.43
CA ALA A 96 -7.46 -12.87 -6.58
C ALA A 96 -6.19 -12.50 -7.35
N GLY A 97 -5.06 -12.40 -6.65
CA GLY A 97 -3.77 -11.99 -7.22
C GLY A 97 -3.77 -10.59 -7.83
N ILE A 98 -2.63 -10.17 -8.30
CA ILE A 98 -2.41 -8.86 -8.93
C ILE A 98 -1.76 -8.98 -10.31
N PRO A 99 -2.02 -8.05 -11.26
CA PRO A 99 -1.37 -7.99 -12.56
C PRO A 99 0.02 -7.32 -12.43
N LEU A 100 0.97 -8.03 -11.79
CA LEU A 100 2.29 -7.51 -11.41
C LEU A 100 3.03 -6.83 -12.57
N PHE A 101 2.91 -7.40 -13.78
CA PHE A 101 3.58 -6.95 -15.00
C PHE A 101 2.60 -6.31 -15.99
N TRP A 102 1.73 -5.41 -15.50
CA TRP A 102 0.88 -4.65 -16.42
C TRP A 102 1.73 -3.97 -17.52
N PRO A 103 1.35 -3.96 -18.82
CA PRO A 103 0.02 -4.21 -19.39
C PRO A 103 -0.34 -5.70 -19.61
N ILE A 104 0.52 -6.64 -19.23
CA ILE A 104 0.18 -8.07 -19.28
C ILE A 104 -0.90 -8.34 -18.23
N LYS A 105 -2.10 -8.65 -18.67
CA LYS A 105 -3.28 -8.86 -17.79
C LYS A 105 -3.25 -10.17 -16.99
N ARG A 106 -2.14 -10.93 -17.03
CA ARG A 106 -1.97 -12.15 -16.25
C ARG A 106 -1.85 -11.81 -14.77
N ARG A 107 -2.70 -12.43 -13.94
CA ARG A 107 -2.66 -12.26 -12.50
C ARG A 107 -1.68 -13.24 -11.87
N TYR A 108 -0.82 -12.71 -11.03
CA TYR A 108 0.16 -13.46 -10.26
C TYR A 108 -0.33 -13.53 -8.83
N ARG A 109 -0.30 -14.74 -8.27
CA ARG A 109 -0.64 -15.03 -6.87
C ARG A 109 0.34 -16.04 -6.31
N LEU A 110 0.53 -16.04 -5.00
CA LEU A 110 1.33 -17.08 -4.35
C LEU A 110 0.55 -18.40 -4.32
N PRO A 111 1.04 -19.48 -4.96
CA PRO A 111 0.36 -20.76 -4.93
C PRO A 111 0.37 -21.35 -3.52
N GLY A 112 -0.76 -21.90 -3.07
CA GLY A 112 -0.85 -22.63 -1.80
C GLY A 112 -1.17 -21.79 -0.56
N TRP A 113 -1.36 -20.47 -0.67
CA TRP A 113 -1.71 -19.61 0.45
C TRP A 113 -3.19 -19.15 0.35
N PRO A 114 -4.11 -19.70 1.16
CA PRO A 114 -5.54 -19.41 1.03
C PRO A 114 -5.97 -18.24 1.91
N LEU A 115 -5.30 -17.09 1.85
CA LEU A 115 -5.81 -15.89 2.53
C LEU A 115 -7.04 -15.37 1.79
N LYS A 116 -8.22 -15.79 2.22
CA LYS A 116 -9.46 -15.13 1.80
C LYS A 116 -9.51 -13.77 2.47
N SER A 117 -9.55 -12.70 1.67
CA SER A 117 -9.75 -11.32 2.15
C SER A 117 -11.00 -11.24 3.04
N GLY A 118 -10.86 -10.68 4.24
CA GLY A 118 -11.93 -10.61 5.24
C GLY A 118 -12.08 -11.88 6.08
N GLY A 119 -11.18 -12.86 5.97
CA GLY A 119 -11.23 -14.08 6.77
C GLY A 119 -10.61 -13.92 8.17
N ALA A 120 -10.99 -14.83 9.10
CA ALA A 120 -10.45 -14.85 10.46
C ALA A 120 -8.91 -14.97 10.49
N ILE A 121 -8.31 -15.64 9.49
CA ILE A 121 -6.85 -15.81 9.37
C ILE A 121 -6.18 -14.46 9.07
N GLU A 122 -6.75 -13.65 8.16
CA GLU A 122 -6.25 -12.32 7.86
C GLU A 122 -6.35 -11.39 9.07
N THR A 123 -7.51 -11.39 9.73
CA THR A 123 -7.72 -10.61 10.95
C THR A 123 -6.74 -11.04 12.05
N GLY A 124 -6.53 -12.34 12.24
CA GLY A 124 -5.57 -12.88 13.18
C GLY A 124 -4.13 -12.46 12.86
N PHE A 125 -3.73 -12.55 11.59
CA PHE A 125 -2.39 -12.14 11.15
C PHE A 125 -2.17 -10.64 11.34
N CYS A 126 -3.11 -9.80 10.93
CA CYS A 126 -3.04 -8.35 11.13
C CYS A 126 -2.97 -7.99 12.63
N THR A 127 -3.79 -8.65 13.46
CA THR A 127 -3.79 -8.41 14.91
C THR A 127 -2.46 -8.80 15.53
N LEU A 128 -1.93 -9.98 15.18
CA LEU A 128 -0.62 -10.43 15.67
C LEU A 128 0.52 -9.51 15.23
N THR A 129 0.49 -9.05 13.98
CA THR A 129 1.49 -8.11 13.46
C THR A 129 1.44 -6.78 14.19
N LEU A 130 0.24 -6.25 14.46
CA LEU A 130 0.06 -5.01 15.23
C LEU A 130 0.52 -5.17 16.68
N LEU A 131 0.20 -6.30 17.31
CA LEU A 131 0.65 -6.60 18.68
C LEU A 131 2.17 -6.75 18.76
N ALA A 132 2.79 -7.44 17.78
CA ALA A 132 4.24 -7.59 17.70
C ALA A 132 4.94 -6.24 17.47
N ALA A 133 4.39 -5.40 16.58
CA ALA A 133 4.93 -4.05 16.34
C ALA A 133 4.79 -3.16 17.59
N GLY A 134 3.65 -3.24 18.27
CA GLY A 134 3.43 -2.52 19.53
C GLY A 134 4.38 -2.97 20.63
N TRP A 135 4.58 -4.28 20.77
CA TRP A 135 5.55 -4.86 21.68
C TRP A 135 6.97 -4.39 21.37
N TRP A 136 7.38 -4.48 20.13
CA TRP A 136 8.71 -4.05 19.67
C TRP A 136 8.96 -2.57 19.92
N SER A 137 7.98 -1.70 19.62
CA SER A 137 8.09 -0.26 19.85
C SER A 137 8.10 0.14 21.34
N GLY A 138 7.41 -0.63 22.20
CA GLY A 138 7.39 -0.43 23.66
C GLY A 138 8.61 -0.97 24.38
N TRP A 139 9.40 -1.84 23.72
CA TRP A 139 10.56 -2.49 24.32
C TRP A 139 11.91 -1.88 23.92
N GLN A 140 11.91 -0.72 23.26
CA GLN A 140 13.16 0.01 23.02
C GLN A 140 13.66 0.54 24.37
N PRO A 141 14.77 0.02 24.96
CA PRO A 141 15.35 0.62 26.14
C PRO A 141 15.74 2.05 25.79
N MET A 142 15.25 3.01 26.55
CA MET A 142 15.73 4.38 26.46
C MET A 142 17.21 4.40 26.84
N GLY A 143 18.07 4.34 25.83
CA GLY A 143 19.50 4.54 25.94
C GLY A 143 19.86 5.98 25.75
#